data_c33acf3eca8e8198a5a68ddbe44bea7e
#
_entry.id   c33acf3eca8e8198a5a68ddbe44bea7e
#
_cell.length_a   1.000
_cell.length_b   1.000
_cell.length_c   1.000
_cell.angle_alpha   90.00
_cell.angle_beta   90.00
_cell.angle_gamma   90.00
#
_symmetry.space_group_name_H-M   'P 1'
#
loop_
_entity.id
_entity.type
_entity.pdbx_description
1 polymer ?
#
loop_
_entity_poly.entity_id
_entity_poly.type
_entity_poly.pdbx_seq_one_letter_code
_entity_poly.pdbx_strand_id
1 'polypeptide(L)'
;MEAYKQEFIKFMVESDVLKFGSFTLKSGRQSPFFMNAGAYVTGYQLKKLGEYYAQAIHDNFGDDFDVLFGPAYKGIPLAVVTAIAYHELYGKEVKYCCDRKEAKDHGADKGNLLGYEPQDGDRVVMVEDVTTSGKSIDETYPKVKAAADVEIKGLIVSLNRMEVGKGGVTTAQKEIEAKYGVPVASIVSMAEVVETLYNHEIDGKVVIDDELKAAIDAYYEQYGARE
;
A
#
# COMPACT_ATOMS: atom_id res chain seq x y z
N MET A 1 16.37 -10.49 -0.10
CA MET A 1 14.89 -10.22 -0.13
C MET A 1 14.18 -11.40 0.52
N GLU A 2 13.22 -11.16 1.38
CA GLU A 2 12.40 -12.16 2.05
C GLU A 2 11.53 -12.92 1.04
N ALA A 3 11.27 -14.21 1.32
CA ALA A 3 10.56 -15.08 0.38
C ALA A 3 9.15 -14.56 0.01
N TYR A 4 8.40 -14.05 0.99
CA TYR A 4 7.05 -13.53 0.74
C TYR A 4 7.04 -12.30 -0.20
N LYS A 5 8.09 -11.49 -0.21
CA LYS A 5 8.22 -10.34 -1.13
C LYS A 5 8.38 -10.81 -2.58
N GLN A 6 9.19 -11.86 -2.80
CA GLN A 6 9.33 -12.46 -4.13
C GLN A 6 8.01 -13.09 -4.60
N GLU A 7 7.31 -13.77 -3.69
CA GLU A 7 5.98 -14.32 -3.97
C GLU A 7 4.96 -13.19 -4.28
N PHE A 8 4.99 -12.10 -3.53
CA PHE A 8 4.11 -10.95 -3.77
C PHE A 8 4.36 -10.30 -5.12
N ILE A 9 5.62 -10.16 -5.56
CA ILE A 9 5.96 -9.63 -6.88
C ILE A 9 5.35 -10.49 -7.99
N LYS A 10 5.54 -11.82 -7.92
CA LYS A 10 4.92 -12.75 -8.87
C LYS A 10 3.40 -12.67 -8.84
N PHE A 11 2.82 -12.67 -7.66
CA PHE A 11 1.39 -12.56 -7.45
C PHE A 11 0.79 -11.28 -8.06
N MET A 12 1.47 -10.12 -7.96
CA MET A 12 1.03 -8.89 -8.62
C MET A 12 0.96 -9.03 -10.15
N VAL A 13 1.93 -9.71 -10.75
CA VAL A 13 1.98 -9.95 -12.20
C VAL A 13 0.91 -10.95 -12.62
N GLU A 14 0.83 -12.10 -11.98
CA GLU A 14 -0.16 -13.17 -12.25
C GLU A 14 -1.61 -12.69 -12.05
N SER A 15 -1.82 -11.73 -11.15
CA SER A 15 -3.13 -11.12 -10.89
C SER A 15 -3.46 -9.93 -11.83
N ASP A 16 -2.63 -9.65 -12.83
CA ASP A 16 -2.79 -8.49 -13.73
C ASP A 16 -2.82 -7.12 -13.01
N VAL A 17 -2.31 -7.06 -11.80
CA VAL A 17 -2.24 -5.84 -10.99
C VAL A 17 -1.05 -4.98 -11.37
N LEU A 18 0.12 -5.61 -11.56
CA LEU A 18 1.33 -4.95 -12.06
C LEU A 18 1.59 -5.39 -13.49
N LYS A 19 1.57 -4.43 -14.42
CA LYS A 19 1.73 -4.64 -15.85
C LYS A 19 2.90 -3.83 -16.37
N PHE A 20 3.56 -4.39 -17.38
CA PHE A 20 4.69 -3.78 -18.06
C PHE A 20 4.37 -3.50 -19.52
N GLY A 21 4.95 -2.42 -20.08
CA GLY A 21 4.70 -1.97 -21.44
C GLY A 21 4.73 -0.45 -21.55
N SER A 22 3.90 0.14 -22.40
CA SER A 22 3.81 1.61 -22.56
C SER A 22 2.43 2.09 -22.10
N PHE A 23 2.40 2.87 -21.02
CA PHE A 23 1.17 3.37 -20.41
C PHE A 23 1.20 4.88 -20.26
N THR A 24 0.10 5.54 -20.62
CA THR A 24 -0.09 6.96 -20.33
C THR A 24 -0.78 7.11 -18.97
N LEU A 25 -0.07 7.65 -17.99
CA LEU A 25 -0.60 7.92 -16.66
C LEU A 25 -1.58 9.11 -16.67
N LYS A 26 -2.40 9.27 -15.63
CA LYS A 26 -3.31 10.42 -15.46
C LYS A 26 -2.58 11.78 -15.47
N SER A 27 -1.31 11.80 -15.13
CA SER A 27 -0.43 12.98 -15.19
C SER A 27 0.03 13.33 -16.62
N GLY A 28 -0.27 12.48 -17.63
CA GLY A 28 0.25 12.58 -18.99
C GLY A 28 1.64 11.94 -19.17
N ARG A 29 2.29 11.45 -18.12
CA ARG A 29 3.59 10.78 -18.23
C ARG A 29 3.44 9.44 -18.95
N GLN A 30 4.43 9.12 -19.81
CA GLN A 30 4.58 7.77 -20.35
C GLN A 30 5.33 6.93 -19.32
N SER A 31 4.76 5.82 -18.92
CA SER A 31 5.36 4.91 -17.91
C SER A 31 5.56 3.52 -18.50
N PRO A 32 6.71 2.87 -18.27
CA PRO A 32 6.95 1.49 -18.70
C PRO A 32 6.24 0.45 -17.84
N PHE A 33 5.55 0.86 -16.79
CA PHE A 33 4.77 -0.02 -15.92
C PHE A 33 3.51 0.69 -15.42
N PHE A 34 2.51 -0.11 -15.07
CA PHE A 34 1.24 0.35 -14.53
C PHE A 34 0.76 -0.58 -13.44
N MET A 35 0.30 -0.02 -12.33
CA MET A 35 -0.30 -0.77 -11.23
C MET A 35 -1.76 -0.40 -11.01
N ASN A 36 -2.61 -1.42 -10.90
CA ASN A 36 -4.03 -1.26 -10.57
C ASN A 36 -4.47 -2.29 -9.51
N ALA A 37 -4.40 -1.90 -8.25
CA ALA A 37 -4.86 -2.76 -7.14
C ALA A 37 -6.36 -3.09 -7.18
N GLY A 38 -7.16 -2.41 -8.00
CA GLY A 38 -8.56 -2.76 -8.25
C GLY A 38 -8.75 -4.05 -9.05
N ALA A 39 -7.68 -4.68 -9.56
CA ALA A 39 -7.74 -5.97 -10.24
C ALA A 39 -7.78 -7.17 -9.27
N TYR A 40 -7.52 -6.99 -7.99
CA TYR A 40 -7.75 -8.02 -6.99
C TYR A 40 -9.25 -8.18 -6.71
N VAL A 41 -9.88 -9.18 -7.34
CA VAL A 41 -11.36 -9.34 -7.31
C VAL A 41 -11.83 -10.71 -6.83
N THR A 42 -10.93 -11.67 -6.65
CA THR A 42 -11.28 -13.02 -6.18
C THR A 42 -10.97 -13.22 -4.70
N GLY A 43 -11.69 -14.14 -4.05
CA GLY A 43 -11.43 -14.49 -2.65
C GLY A 43 -10.00 -14.97 -2.41
N TYR A 44 -9.44 -15.76 -3.35
CA TYR A 44 -8.04 -16.19 -3.29
C TYR A 44 -7.07 -15.00 -3.31
N GLN A 45 -7.26 -14.07 -4.26
CA GLN A 45 -6.42 -12.87 -4.36
C GLN A 45 -6.52 -12.01 -3.11
N LEU A 46 -7.71 -11.80 -2.57
CA LEU A 46 -7.92 -11.01 -1.36
C LEU A 46 -7.30 -11.68 -0.14
N LYS A 47 -7.42 -13.01 0.00
CA LYS A 47 -6.76 -13.76 1.08
C LYS A 47 -5.24 -13.59 1.01
N LYS A 48 -4.63 -13.86 -0.15
CA LYS A 48 -3.17 -13.72 -0.36
C LYS A 48 -2.69 -12.30 -0.11
N LEU A 49 -3.44 -11.31 -0.58
CA LEU A 49 -3.14 -9.90 -0.36
C LEU A 49 -3.10 -9.56 1.14
N GLY A 50 -4.08 -10.03 1.92
CA GLY A 50 -4.09 -9.87 3.37
C GLY A 50 -2.87 -10.50 4.05
N GLU A 51 -2.46 -11.69 3.62
CA GLU A 51 -1.26 -12.38 4.13
C GLU A 51 0.02 -11.56 3.88
N TYR A 52 0.19 -10.99 2.68
CA TYR A 52 1.36 -10.16 2.35
C TYR A 52 1.39 -8.84 3.12
N TYR A 53 0.25 -8.17 3.29
CA TYR A 53 0.17 -6.98 4.13
C TYR A 53 0.47 -7.29 5.60
N ALA A 54 -0.08 -8.39 6.14
CA ALA A 54 0.16 -8.80 7.52
C ALA A 54 1.64 -9.07 7.78
N GLN A 55 2.32 -9.80 6.89
CA GLN A 55 3.76 -10.07 6.99
C GLN A 55 4.58 -8.77 6.92
N ALA A 56 4.25 -7.87 5.99
CA ALA A 56 4.97 -6.62 5.85
C ALA A 56 4.76 -5.68 7.06
N ILE A 57 3.58 -5.66 7.67
CA ILE A 57 3.31 -4.91 8.89
C ILE A 57 4.12 -5.48 10.05
N HIS A 58 4.10 -6.81 10.22
CA HIS A 58 4.87 -7.50 11.25
C HIS A 58 6.36 -7.17 11.15
N ASP A 59 6.93 -7.23 9.96
CA ASP A 59 8.37 -7.00 9.71
C ASP A 59 8.78 -5.53 9.93
N ASN A 60 7.94 -4.57 9.56
CA ASN A 60 8.29 -3.14 9.59
C ASN A 60 7.84 -2.42 10.87
N PHE A 61 6.72 -2.82 11.48
CA PHE A 61 6.14 -2.10 12.62
C PHE A 61 5.99 -2.99 13.87
N GLY A 62 6.25 -4.31 13.74
CA GLY A 62 6.04 -5.29 14.82
C GLY A 62 4.54 -5.51 15.09
N ASP A 63 4.27 -6.10 16.25
CA ASP A 63 2.91 -6.47 16.66
C ASP A 63 2.28 -5.49 17.66
N ASP A 64 2.98 -4.40 17.99
CA ASP A 64 2.54 -3.47 19.02
C ASP A 64 1.58 -2.40 18.46
N PHE A 65 0.41 -2.86 17.94
CA PHE A 65 -0.69 -2.02 17.47
C PHE A 65 -2.05 -2.70 17.71
N ASP A 66 -3.14 -1.94 17.66
CA ASP A 66 -4.48 -2.39 18.06
C ASP A 66 -5.48 -2.34 16.91
N VAL A 67 -5.27 -1.41 15.95
CA VAL A 67 -6.25 -1.08 14.90
C VAL A 67 -5.56 -0.97 13.55
N LEU A 68 -6.18 -1.55 12.53
CA LEU A 68 -5.87 -1.29 11.12
C LEU A 68 -6.86 -0.28 10.56
N PHE A 69 -6.36 0.82 10.01
CA PHE A 69 -7.19 1.83 9.36
C PHE A 69 -7.00 1.81 7.85
N GLY A 70 -8.10 1.61 7.12
CA GLY A 70 -8.11 1.59 5.65
C GLY A 70 -8.94 2.74 5.06
N PRO A 71 -8.31 3.69 4.34
CA PRO A 71 -9.04 4.77 3.68
C PRO A 71 -10.04 4.28 2.63
N ALA A 72 -11.25 4.85 2.60
CA ALA A 72 -12.25 4.52 1.58
C ALA A 72 -11.79 4.96 0.18
N TYR A 73 -11.94 4.13 -0.85
CA TYR A 73 -12.70 2.86 -0.78
C TYR A 73 -11.79 1.63 -0.81
N LYS A 74 -10.59 1.70 -1.42
CA LYS A 74 -9.71 0.54 -1.60
C LYS A 74 -9.09 0.05 -0.30
N GLY A 75 -8.80 0.96 0.63
CA GLY A 75 -8.29 0.60 1.95
C GLY A 75 -9.27 -0.21 2.81
N ILE A 76 -10.58 -0.13 2.54
CA ILE A 76 -11.59 -0.89 3.28
C ILE A 76 -11.33 -2.41 3.17
N PRO A 77 -11.36 -3.01 1.97
CA PRO A 77 -11.06 -4.43 1.86
C PRO A 77 -9.65 -4.77 2.34
N LEU A 78 -8.66 -3.90 2.14
CA LEU A 78 -7.29 -4.13 2.62
C LEU A 78 -7.24 -4.25 4.15
N ALA A 79 -7.86 -3.33 4.89
CA ALA A 79 -7.88 -3.39 6.35
C ALA A 79 -8.57 -4.68 6.85
N VAL A 80 -9.68 -5.07 6.22
CA VAL A 80 -10.45 -6.27 6.60
C VAL A 80 -9.64 -7.55 6.35
N VAL A 81 -9.10 -7.74 5.14
CA VAL A 81 -8.36 -8.97 4.81
C VAL A 81 -7.03 -9.06 5.58
N THR A 82 -6.40 -7.92 5.87
CA THR A 82 -5.18 -7.87 6.68
C THR A 82 -5.47 -8.24 8.14
N ALA A 83 -6.59 -7.77 8.71
CA ALA A 83 -6.99 -8.14 10.08
C ALA A 83 -7.25 -9.65 10.20
N ILE A 84 -7.92 -10.26 9.21
CA ILE A 84 -8.14 -11.71 9.15
C ILE A 84 -6.80 -12.44 9.08
N ALA A 85 -5.91 -12.02 8.18
CA ALA A 85 -4.60 -12.63 8.00
C ALA A 85 -3.72 -12.51 9.25
N TYR A 86 -3.80 -11.38 9.96
CA TYR A 86 -3.07 -11.19 11.22
C TYR A 86 -3.49 -12.19 12.29
N HIS A 87 -4.79 -12.46 12.39
CA HIS A 87 -5.30 -13.50 13.28
C HIS A 87 -4.82 -14.90 12.85
N GLU A 88 -4.92 -15.23 11.55
CA GLU A 88 -4.51 -16.54 11.04
C GLU A 88 -3.00 -16.80 11.19
N LEU A 89 -2.14 -15.80 10.92
CA LEU A 89 -0.69 -15.96 10.91
C LEU A 89 -0.06 -15.80 12.31
N TYR A 90 -0.56 -14.89 13.11
CA TYR A 90 0.11 -14.48 14.36
C TYR A 90 -0.78 -14.71 15.61
N GLY A 91 -2.02 -15.17 15.44
CA GLY A 91 -2.96 -15.38 16.56
C GLY A 91 -3.36 -14.09 17.27
N LYS A 92 -3.12 -12.93 16.63
CA LYS A 92 -3.41 -11.62 17.20
C LYS A 92 -4.74 -11.08 16.73
N GLU A 93 -5.59 -10.68 17.67
CA GLU A 93 -6.82 -9.95 17.38
C GLU A 93 -6.50 -8.49 17.07
N VAL A 94 -6.85 -8.07 15.85
CA VAL A 94 -6.69 -6.70 15.36
C VAL A 94 -8.04 -6.18 14.91
N LYS A 95 -8.39 -4.99 15.35
CA LYS A 95 -9.64 -4.32 14.96
C LYS A 95 -9.45 -3.62 13.63
N TYR A 96 -10.51 -3.48 12.83
CA TYR A 96 -10.46 -2.67 11.61
C TYR A 96 -11.32 -1.42 11.73
N CYS A 97 -10.85 -0.34 11.12
CA CYS A 97 -11.54 0.93 11.02
C CYS A 97 -11.36 1.51 9.61
N CYS A 98 -12.35 2.20 9.10
CA CYS A 98 -12.30 2.85 7.78
C CYS A 98 -12.99 4.21 7.87
N ASP A 99 -12.64 5.14 6.98
CA ASP A 99 -13.41 6.38 6.87
C ASP A 99 -14.63 6.21 5.96
N ARG A 100 -15.58 7.10 6.15
CA ARG A 100 -16.70 7.31 5.22
C ARG A 100 -16.39 8.53 4.35
N LYS A 101 -16.74 8.47 3.07
CA LYS A 101 -16.66 9.65 2.19
C LYS A 101 -17.76 10.67 2.51
N GLU A 102 -18.91 10.19 3.03
CA GLU A 102 -20.03 11.01 3.47
C GLU A 102 -20.35 10.69 4.93
N ALA A 103 -20.43 11.71 5.76
CA ALA A 103 -20.82 11.55 7.15
C ALA A 103 -22.25 11.02 7.26
N LYS A 104 -22.47 10.07 8.17
CA LYS A 104 -23.81 9.57 8.47
C LYS A 104 -24.36 10.26 9.72
N ASP A 105 -25.49 10.93 9.58
CA ASP A 105 -26.12 11.72 10.64
C ASP A 105 -27.21 10.97 11.43
N HIS A 106 -27.58 9.75 11.00
CA HIS A 106 -28.63 8.94 11.60
C HIS A 106 -28.26 7.44 11.66
N GLY A 107 -28.93 6.70 12.57
CA GLY A 107 -28.71 5.27 12.80
C GLY A 107 -27.71 4.98 13.94
N ALA A 108 -27.41 3.70 14.15
CA ALA A 108 -26.51 3.25 15.22
C ALA A 108 -25.04 3.66 14.96
N ASP A 109 -24.61 3.68 13.68
CA ASP A 109 -23.25 4.00 13.28
C ASP A 109 -23.19 5.45 12.77
N LYS A 110 -23.28 6.42 13.65
CA LYS A 110 -23.15 7.86 13.31
C LYS A 110 -21.68 8.22 13.15
N GLY A 111 -21.42 9.25 12.31
CA GLY A 111 -20.08 9.85 12.17
C GLY A 111 -19.36 9.53 10.87
N ASN A 112 -18.06 9.75 10.89
CA ASN A 112 -17.17 9.69 9.73
C ASN A 112 -16.43 8.35 9.58
N LEU A 113 -16.58 7.44 10.55
CA LEU A 113 -15.90 6.15 10.60
C LEU A 113 -16.87 4.99 10.44
N LEU A 114 -16.30 3.83 10.06
CA LEU A 114 -16.96 2.53 9.91
C LEU A 114 -16.08 1.46 10.52
N GLY A 115 -16.71 0.44 11.15
CA GLY A 115 -16.01 -0.60 11.87
C GLY A 115 -15.78 -0.22 13.33
N TYR A 116 -14.59 -0.48 13.84
CA TYR A 116 -14.22 -0.09 15.19
C TYR A 116 -14.03 1.43 15.30
N GLU A 117 -14.57 2.02 16.36
CA GLU A 117 -14.34 3.43 16.69
C GLU A 117 -13.11 3.53 17.61
N PRO A 118 -11.99 4.12 17.15
CA PRO A 118 -10.77 4.21 17.93
C PRO A 118 -10.97 4.91 19.26
N GLN A 119 -10.25 4.45 20.29
CA GLN A 119 -10.29 4.99 21.65
C GLN A 119 -8.94 5.64 21.99
N ASP A 120 -8.93 6.48 23.02
CA ASP A 120 -7.69 7.10 23.51
C ASP A 120 -6.67 6.02 23.90
N GLY A 121 -5.46 6.18 23.41
CA GLY A 121 -4.37 5.24 23.62
C GLY A 121 -4.28 4.09 22.61
N ASP A 122 -5.25 3.94 21.70
CA ASP A 122 -5.14 2.95 20.62
C ASP A 122 -3.97 3.28 19.68
N ARG A 123 -3.28 2.24 19.23
CA ARG A 123 -2.16 2.30 18.29
C ARG A 123 -2.67 1.82 16.94
N VAL A 124 -2.52 2.67 15.93
CA VAL A 124 -3.14 2.49 14.61
C VAL A 124 -2.06 2.29 13.56
N VAL A 125 -2.17 1.25 12.74
CA VAL A 125 -1.44 1.11 11.47
C VAL A 125 -2.41 1.43 10.33
N MET A 126 -2.01 2.36 9.46
CA MET A 126 -2.76 2.72 8.26
C MET A 126 -2.36 1.81 7.11
N VAL A 127 -3.35 1.37 6.31
CA VAL A 127 -3.12 0.50 5.14
C VAL A 127 -3.67 1.17 3.88
N GLU A 128 -2.87 1.23 2.82
CA GLU A 128 -3.27 1.83 1.54
C GLU A 128 -2.74 0.98 0.38
N ASP A 129 -3.31 1.10 -0.81
CA ASP A 129 -2.82 0.36 -1.99
C ASP A 129 -1.47 0.91 -2.50
N VAL A 130 -1.42 2.16 -2.88
CA VAL A 130 -0.22 2.90 -3.30
C VAL A 130 -0.35 4.36 -2.92
N THR A 131 0.78 5.03 -2.74
CA THR A 131 0.80 6.48 -2.58
C THR A 131 1.65 7.13 -3.67
N THR A 132 1.10 8.14 -4.34
CA THR A 132 1.80 8.94 -5.37
C THR A 132 1.83 10.41 -5.01
N SER A 133 0.81 10.91 -4.33
CA SER A 133 0.66 12.31 -3.99
C SER A 133 0.39 12.57 -2.50
N GLY A 134 0.25 11.52 -1.70
CA GLY A 134 -0.11 11.62 -0.28
C GLY A 134 -1.53 12.12 -0.01
N LYS A 135 -2.35 12.35 -1.06
CA LYS A 135 -3.69 12.95 -0.89
C LYS A 135 -4.61 12.15 0.04
N SER A 136 -4.60 10.82 -0.09
CA SER A 136 -5.43 9.96 0.77
C SER A 136 -5.08 10.12 2.24
N ILE A 137 -3.80 10.17 2.56
CA ILE A 137 -3.31 10.38 3.93
C ILE A 137 -3.59 11.80 4.41
N ASP A 138 -3.44 12.80 3.54
CA ASP A 138 -3.79 14.19 3.87
C ASP A 138 -5.28 14.34 4.27
N GLU A 139 -6.17 13.54 3.67
CA GLU A 139 -7.61 13.52 3.98
C GLU A 139 -7.95 12.70 5.22
N THR A 140 -7.23 11.60 5.48
CA THR A 140 -7.63 10.60 6.48
C THR A 140 -6.87 10.70 7.80
N TYR A 141 -5.60 11.10 7.79
CA TYR A 141 -4.82 11.30 9.01
C TYR A 141 -5.52 12.24 10.02
N PRO A 142 -6.03 13.42 9.60
CA PRO A 142 -6.77 14.29 10.52
C PRO A 142 -8.06 13.66 11.06
N LYS A 143 -8.75 12.83 10.26
CA LYS A 143 -9.98 12.15 10.70
C LYS A 143 -9.70 11.14 11.80
N VAL A 144 -8.62 10.35 11.64
CA VAL A 144 -8.22 9.35 12.65
C VAL A 144 -7.78 10.04 13.93
N LYS A 145 -6.97 11.11 13.83
CA LYS A 145 -6.53 11.92 15.00
C LYS A 145 -7.66 12.69 15.68
N ALA A 146 -8.72 13.02 14.95
CA ALA A 146 -9.89 13.69 15.52
C ALA A 146 -10.88 12.73 16.21
N ALA A 147 -10.79 11.42 15.93
CA ALA A 147 -11.67 10.43 16.55
C ALA A 147 -11.30 10.17 18.01
N ALA A 148 -10.00 10.08 18.31
CA ALA A 148 -9.47 9.85 19.66
C ALA A 148 -7.99 10.23 19.72
N ASP A 149 -7.41 10.27 20.93
CA ASP A 149 -5.96 10.47 21.10
C ASP A 149 -5.21 9.16 20.82
N VAL A 150 -5.05 8.85 19.53
CA VAL A 150 -4.40 7.64 19.05
C VAL A 150 -2.94 7.89 18.65
N GLU A 151 -2.12 6.85 18.74
CA GLU A 151 -0.76 6.81 18.16
C GLU A 151 -0.82 6.18 16.76
N ILE A 152 -0.33 6.87 15.71
CA ILE A 152 -0.17 6.26 14.39
C ILE A 152 1.21 5.59 14.33
N LYS A 153 1.23 4.28 14.34
CA LYS A 153 2.46 3.46 14.35
C LYS A 153 3.15 3.42 12.99
N GLY A 154 2.38 3.53 11.91
CA GLY A 154 2.91 3.50 10.56
C GLY A 154 1.84 3.51 9.48
N LEU A 155 2.31 3.69 8.24
CA LEU A 155 1.55 3.50 7.01
C LEU A 155 2.22 2.41 6.19
N ILE A 156 1.47 1.39 5.78
CA ILE A 156 1.93 0.36 4.84
C ILE A 156 1.23 0.53 3.49
N VAL A 157 2.01 0.44 2.41
CA VAL A 157 1.50 0.41 1.03
C VAL A 157 2.02 -0.84 0.31
N SER A 158 1.39 -1.26 -0.78
CA SER A 158 1.85 -2.45 -1.51
C SER A 158 3.16 -2.21 -2.25
N LEU A 159 3.30 -1.07 -2.93
CA LEU A 159 4.42 -0.80 -3.81
C LEU A 159 4.98 0.62 -3.59
N ASN A 160 6.28 0.73 -3.30
CA ASN A 160 7.02 1.96 -3.48
C ASN A 160 7.42 2.09 -4.95
N ARG A 161 6.80 3.03 -5.66
CA ARG A 161 7.10 3.29 -7.06
C ARG A 161 8.46 3.97 -7.26
N MET A 162 9.10 4.46 -6.19
CA MET A 162 10.39 5.16 -6.21
C MET A 162 10.43 6.41 -7.12
N GLU A 163 9.27 6.97 -7.40
CA GLU A 163 9.11 8.20 -8.18
C GLU A 163 9.10 9.43 -7.26
N VAL A 164 9.53 10.56 -7.80
CA VAL A 164 9.43 11.84 -7.09
C VAL A 164 7.97 12.14 -6.74
N GLY A 165 7.75 12.53 -5.49
CA GLY A 165 6.48 13.02 -4.99
C GLY A 165 6.16 14.43 -5.50
N LYS A 166 5.20 15.11 -4.88
CA LYS A 166 4.79 16.48 -5.24
C LYS A 166 5.91 17.51 -5.06
N GLY A 167 6.80 17.32 -4.08
CA GLY A 167 7.96 18.18 -3.83
C GLY A 167 9.05 18.06 -4.88
N GLY A 168 9.00 17.05 -5.76
CA GLY A 168 9.90 16.91 -6.91
C GLY A 168 11.32 16.44 -6.57
N VAL A 169 11.58 16.01 -5.34
CA VAL A 169 12.91 15.58 -4.88
C VAL A 169 12.90 14.16 -4.32
N THR A 170 12.10 13.92 -3.29
CA THR A 170 12.00 12.62 -2.61
C THR A 170 10.74 11.87 -3.00
N THR A 171 10.62 10.61 -2.58
CA THR A 171 9.39 9.83 -2.81
C THR A 171 8.21 10.39 -2.02
N ALA A 172 6.98 10.10 -2.48
CA ALA A 172 5.76 10.45 -1.72
C ALA A 172 5.76 9.83 -0.31
N GLN A 173 6.37 8.66 -0.12
CA GLN A 173 6.53 8.03 1.21
C GLN A 173 7.38 8.90 2.12
N LYS A 174 8.54 9.36 1.67
CA LYS A 174 9.42 10.26 2.42
C LYS A 174 8.77 11.62 2.72
N GLU A 175 7.98 12.14 1.79
CA GLU A 175 7.21 13.38 2.02
C GLU A 175 6.17 13.21 3.12
N ILE A 176 5.48 12.04 3.17
CA ILE A 176 4.52 11.69 4.23
C ILE A 176 5.24 11.55 5.58
N GLU A 177 6.35 10.82 5.62
CA GLU A 177 7.17 10.66 6.83
C GLU A 177 7.60 12.03 7.39
N ALA A 178 8.14 12.89 6.54
CA ALA A 178 8.58 14.23 6.93
C ALA A 178 7.44 15.11 7.43
N LYS A 179 6.25 14.99 6.81
CA LYS A 179 5.08 15.82 7.14
C LYS A 179 4.39 15.42 8.43
N TYR A 180 4.22 14.13 8.66
CA TYR A 180 3.41 13.60 9.77
C TYR A 180 4.21 12.97 10.90
N GLY A 181 5.52 12.75 10.70
CA GLY A 181 6.37 12.04 11.66
C GLY A 181 5.98 10.56 11.81
N VAL A 182 5.35 9.97 10.79
CA VAL A 182 4.84 8.60 10.80
C VAL A 182 5.69 7.75 9.87
N PRO A 183 6.26 6.61 10.33
CA PRO A 183 6.99 5.70 9.45
C PRO A 183 6.14 5.21 8.28
N VAL A 184 6.72 5.18 7.09
CA VAL A 184 6.03 4.65 5.89
C VAL A 184 6.84 3.51 5.30
N ALA A 185 6.22 2.35 5.15
CA ALA A 185 6.82 1.18 4.54
C ALA A 185 6.01 0.69 3.33
N SER A 186 6.64 -0.10 2.50
CA SER A 186 5.98 -0.82 1.40
C SER A 186 6.27 -2.31 1.50
N ILE A 187 5.36 -3.14 0.98
CA ILE A 187 5.62 -4.58 0.86
C ILE A 187 6.86 -4.77 -0.02
N VAL A 188 6.89 -4.10 -1.18
CA VAL A 188 8.03 -4.11 -2.10
C VAL A 188 8.26 -2.73 -2.71
N SER A 189 9.48 -2.53 -3.24
CA SER A 189 9.86 -1.39 -4.08
C SER A 189 9.97 -1.81 -5.55
N MET A 190 9.93 -0.85 -6.48
CA MET A 190 10.18 -1.14 -7.89
C MET A 190 11.60 -1.63 -8.17
N ALA A 191 12.58 -1.29 -7.35
CA ALA A 191 13.93 -1.87 -7.44
C ALA A 191 13.90 -3.39 -7.17
N GLU A 192 13.22 -3.81 -6.10
CA GLU A 192 13.02 -5.24 -5.77
C GLU A 192 12.22 -5.97 -6.86
N VAL A 193 11.21 -5.29 -7.45
CA VAL A 193 10.45 -5.83 -8.59
C VAL A 193 11.35 -6.08 -9.79
N VAL A 194 12.17 -5.10 -10.17
CA VAL A 194 13.09 -5.23 -11.30
C VAL A 194 14.13 -6.32 -11.02
N GLU A 195 14.73 -6.36 -9.84
CA GLU A 195 15.68 -7.39 -9.43
C GLU A 195 15.09 -8.81 -9.53
N THR A 196 13.80 -8.96 -9.17
CA THR A 196 13.11 -10.26 -9.19
C THR A 196 12.72 -10.70 -10.60
N LEU A 197 12.33 -9.77 -11.47
CA LEU A 197 11.72 -10.10 -12.76
C LEU A 197 12.66 -9.96 -13.97
N TYR A 198 13.77 -9.23 -13.84
CA TYR A 198 14.66 -8.98 -14.96
C TYR A 198 15.34 -10.28 -15.43
N ASN A 199 15.08 -10.65 -16.68
CA ASN A 199 15.52 -11.89 -17.30
C ASN A 199 15.12 -13.18 -16.54
N HIS A 200 14.06 -13.10 -15.71
CA HIS A 200 13.46 -14.27 -15.06
C HIS A 200 12.09 -14.57 -15.67
N GLU A 201 11.80 -15.85 -15.81
CA GLU A 201 10.51 -16.31 -16.35
C GLU A 201 9.45 -16.42 -15.24
N ILE A 202 8.23 -15.91 -15.56
CA ILE A 202 7.00 -16.24 -14.86
C ILE A 202 6.10 -16.92 -15.87
N ASP A 203 5.61 -18.11 -15.56
CA ASP A 203 4.76 -18.93 -16.44
C ASP A 203 5.33 -19.08 -17.86
N GLY A 204 6.65 -19.28 -17.97
CA GLY A 204 7.35 -19.50 -19.23
C GLY A 204 7.54 -18.22 -20.08
N LYS A 205 7.38 -17.04 -19.49
CA LYS A 205 7.59 -15.75 -20.17
C LYS A 205 8.51 -14.86 -19.35
N VAL A 206 9.50 -14.27 -19.99
CA VAL A 206 10.29 -13.18 -19.41
C VAL A 206 9.43 -11.93 -19.39
N VAL A 207 9.19 -11.40 -18.19
CA VAL A 207 8.33 -10.23 -17.97
C VAL A 207 9.09 -8.93 -18.21
N ILE A 208 10.33 -8.85 -17.71
CA ILE A 208 11.24 -7.71 -17.91
C ILE A 208 12.47 -8.23 -18.68
N ASP A 209 12.51 -7.95 -19.96
CA ASP A 209 13.66 -8.19 -20.82
C ASP A 209 14.60 -6.98 -20.86
N ASP A 210 15.66 -7.04 -21.67
CA ASP A 210 16.66 -5.98 -21.80
C ASP A 210 16.05 -4.68 -22.33
N GLU A 211 15.09 -4.75 -23.27
CA GLU A 211 14.45 -3.57 -23.86
C GLU A 211 13.57 -2.86 -22.82
N LEU A 212 12.76 -3.62 -22.10
CA LEU A 212 11.91 -3.08 -21.04
C LEU A 212 12.74 -2.55 -19.87
N LYS A 213 13.82 -3.26 -19.50
CA LYS A 213 14.76 -2.80 -18.47
C LYS A 213 15.35 -1.43 -18.83
N ALA A 214 15.81 -1.27 -20.07
CA ALA A 214 16.33 0.02 -20.55
C ALA A 214 15.27 1.13 -20.52
N ALA A 215 14.01 0.81 -20.85
CA ALA A 215 12.90 1.77 -20.76
C ALA A 215 12.60 2.16 -19.30
N ILE A 216 12.68 1.21 -18.36
CA ILE A 216 12.53 1.48 -16.93
C ILE A 216 13.66 2.37 -16.41
N ASP A 217 14.90 2.11 -16.81
CA ASP A 217 16.05 2.91 -16.39
C ASP A 217 15.93 4.36 -16.90
N ALA A 218 15.61 4.54 -18.18
CA ALA A 218 15.38 5.87 -18.76
C ALA A 218 14.21 6.61 -18.08
N TYR A 219 13.17 5.90 -17.68
CA TYR A 219 12.07 6.46 -16.91
C TYR A 219 12.53 6.98 -15.53
N TYR A 220 13.35 6.22 -14.82
CA TYR A 220 13.88 6.62 -13.52
C TYR A 220 14.95 7.70 -13.59
N GLU A 221 15.71 7.81 -14.69
CA GLU A 221 16.59 8.97 -14.91
C GLU A 221 15.80 10.29 -14.92
N GLN A 222 14.56 10.26 -15.42
CA GLN A 222 13.70 11.43 -15.53
C GLN A 222 12.79 11.66 -14.31
N TYR A 223 12.23 10.60 -13.75
CA TYR A 223 11.17 10.68 -12.74
C TYR A 223 11.50 9.99 -11.42
N GLY A 224 12.65 9.34 -11.30
CA GLY A 224 13.11 8.68 -10.09
C GLY A 224 13.40 9.69 -8.99
N ALA A 225 13.03 9.31 -7.74
CA ALA A 225 13.40 10.08 -6.56
C ALA A 225 14.92 9.95 -6.32
N ARG A 226 15.53 11.03 -5.86
CA ARG A 226 16.92 11.04 -5.40
C ARG A 226 16.88 10.82 -3.88
N GLU A 227 17.20 9.61 -3.48
CA GLU A 227 17.40 9.26 -2.06
C GLU A 227 18.83 9.52 -1.62
#